data_5ee52e5a05b35ab2c168cf21e5a106d9
#
_entry.id   5ee52e5a05b35ab2c168cf21e5a106d9
#
_cell.length_a   1.000
_cell.length_b   1.000
_cell.length_c   1.000
_cell.angle_alpha   90.00
_cell.angle_beta   90.00
_cell.angle_gamma   90.00
#
_symmetry.space_group_name_H-M   'P 1'
#
loop_
_entity.id
_entity.type
_entity.pdbx_description
1 polymer ?
#
loop_
_entity_poly.entity_id
_entity_poly.type
_entity_poly.pdbx_seq_one_letter_code
_entity_poly.pdbx_strand_id
1 'polypeptide(L)'
;YKNPIDYYYQYEQPYIAYSPINDNWADVHSVHYDLRLSPFKNDLLALKLGGGFSYTKVDSKVLGRVTHFQAPMYYELTFNYKNFSAYYQGAIPCKGLSIPMIYDSELSSAIGVRYKYKDWAFQLSCDNFLTNPESHYHSIENSIVRTQGTSYVKNAWNRVMLKINFRFGKG
;
A
#
# COMPACT_ATOMS: atom_id res chain seq x y z
N TYR A 1 17.41 -7.82 10.35
CA TYR A 1 17.02 -7.30 11.67
C TYR A 1 17.17 -8.38 12.73
N LYS A 2 17.77 -8.02 13.88
CA LYS A 2 17.91 -8.93 15.04
C LYS A 2 16.85 -8.58 16.07
N ASN A 3 16.25 -9.60 16.67
CA ASN A 3 15.25 -9.49 17.75
C ASN A 3 14.06 -8.59 17.38
N PRO A 4 13.33 -8.85 16.29
CA PRO A 4 12.11 -8.13 16.01
C PRO A 4 11.12 -8.32 17.16
N ILE A 5 10.49 -7.25 17.57
CA ILE A 5 9.39 -7.33 18.54
C ILE A 5 8.14 -7.65 17.76
N ASP A 6 7.47 -8.71 18.14
CA ASP A 6 6.22 -9.11 17.54
C ASP A 6 5.21 -9.56 18.60
N TYR A 7 3.97 -9.81 18.19
CA TYR A 7 2.89 -10.15 19.09
C TYR A 7 2.37 -11.54 18.75
N TYR A 8 2.31 -12.42 19.76
CA TYR A 8 1.80 -13.77 19.65
C TYR A 8 0.65 -14.02 20.59
N TYR A 9 -0.26 -14.89 20.17
CA TYR A 9 -1.29 -15.42 21.05
C TYR A 9 -0.72 -16.54 21.89
N GLN A 10 -0.83 -16.41 23.20
CA GLN A 10 -0.48 -17.47 24.15
C GLN A 10 -1.76 -18.01 24.78
N TYR A 11 -1.86 -19.33 24.85
CA TYR A 11 -2.99 -19.98 25.49
C TYR A 11 -2.66 -20.22 26.98
N GLU A 12 -3.29 -19.45 27.84
CA GLU A 12 -3.24 -19.60 29.28
C GLU A 12 -4.67 -19.89 29.77
N GLN A 13 -4.89 -21.07 30.34
CA GLN A 13 -6.23 -21.39 30.84
C GLN A 13 -6.62 -20.45 31.99
N PRO A 14 -7.85 -19.92 31.98
CA PRO A 14 -9.00 -20.20 31.10
C PRO A 14 -9.15 -19.20 29.89
N TYR A 15 -8.15 -18.42 29.55
CA TYR A 15 -8.24 -17.39 28.51
C TYR A 15 -7.00 -17.38 27.60
N ILE A 16 -7.16 -16.76 26.45
CA ILE A 16 -6.07 -16.52 25.52
C ILE A 16 -5.47 -15.15 25.84
N ALA A 17 -4.18 -15.12 26.17
CA ALA A 17 -3.43 -13.89 26.35
C ALA A 17 -2.74 -13.49 25.04
N TYR A 18 -2.70 -12.19 24.80
CA TYR A 18 -1.95 -11.58 23.70
C TYR A 18 -0.78 -10.80 24.31
N SER A 19 0.43 -11.21 24.02
CA SER A 19 1.62 -10.58 24.59
C SER A 19 2.70 -10.32 23.54
N PRO A 20 3.48 -9.25 23.69
CA PRO A 20 4.65 -9.01 22.84
C PRO A 20 5.76 -10.00 23.20
N ILE A 21 6.41 -10.56 22.19
CA ILE A 21 7.55 -11.46 22.35
C ILE A 21 8.69 -10.97 21.47
N ASN A 22 9.91 -10.92 22.02
CA ASN A 22 11.11 -10.77 21.23
C ASN A 22 11.45 -12.12 20.60
N ASP A 23 11.35 -12.18 19.28
CA ASP A 23 11.74 -13.37 18.54
C ASP A 23 13.19 -13.29 18.05
N ASN A 24 13.73 -14.43 17.57
CA ASN A 24 15.17 -14.55 17.42
C ASN A 24 15.76 -13.62 16.38
N TRP A 25 15.24 -13.61 15.17
CA TRP A 25 15.69 -12.71 14.11
C TRP A 25 14.85 -12.82 12.83
N ALA A 26 14.92 -11.79 12.02
CA ALA A 26 14.33 -11.76 10.69
C ALA A 26 15.34 -11.29 9.66
N ASP A 27 15.44 -12.02 8.56
CA ASP A 27 16.15 -11.60 7.36
C ASP A 27 15.17 -10.99 6.37
N VAL A 28 15.44 -9.78 5.94
CA VAL A 28 14.65 -9.10 4.92
C VAL A 28 15.57 -8.65 3.81
N HIS A 29 15.35 -9.19 2.62
CA HIS A 29 16.02 -8.77 1.40
C HIS A 29 15.00 -8.06 0.51
N SER A 30 15.29 -6.85 0.09
CA SER A 30 14.37 -6.08 -0.76
C SER A 30 15.11 -5.35 -1.88
N VAL A 31 14.47 -5.29 -3.03
CA VAL A 31 14.88 -4.51 -4.18
C VAL A 31 13.71 -3.64 -4.61
N HIS A 32 13.95 -2.36 -4.82
CA HIS A 32 12.94 -1.42 -5.29
C HIS A 32 13.33 -0.90 -6.68
N TYR A 33 12.34 -0.60 -7.48
CA TYR A 33 12.52 -0.02 -8.80
C TYR A 33 11.48 1.06 -9.08
N ASP A 34 11.90 2.07 -9.84
CA ASP A 34 11.07 3.11 -10.40
C ASP A 34 11.44 3.31 -11.86
N LEU A 35 10.47 3.18 -12.75
CA LEU A 35 10.60 3.40 -14.18
C LEU A 35 9.69 4.53 -14.60
N ARG A 36 10.24 5.53 -15.27
CA ARG A 36 9.47 6.61 -15.89
C ARG A 36 9.69 6.61 -17.40
N LEU A 37 8.61 6.57 -18.15
CA LEU A 37 8.59 6.63 -19.60
C LEU A 37 7.83 7.88 -20.04
N SER A 38 8.45 8.72 -20.85
CA SER A 38 7.85 9.92 -21.43
C SER A 38 8.10 9.90 -22.94
N PRO A 39 7.24 9.22 -23.71
CA PRO A 39 7.48 9.02 -25.16
C PRO A 39 7.33 10.29 -25.98
N PHE A 40 6.70 11.33 -25.44
CA PHE A 40 6.47 12.59 -26.13
C PHE A 40 7.25 13.75 -25.51
N LYS A 41 7.59 14.74 -26.31
CA LYS A 41 8.20 15.99 -25.82
C LYS A 41 7.28 16.67 -24.79
N ASN A 42 7.88 17.36 -23.84
CA ASN A 42 7.21 18.14 -22.80
C ASN A 42 6.35 17.31 -21.83
N ASP A 43 6.67 16.03 -21.67
CA ASP A 43 5.92 15.13 -20.78
C ASP A 43 4.40 15.13 -21.05
N LEU A 44 4.00 15.30 -22.32
CA LEU A 44 2.59 15.29 -22.70
C LEU A 44 1.88 14.04 -22.17
N LEU A 45 2.55 12.91 -22.26
CA LEU A 45 2.13 11.65 -21.66
C LEU A 45 3.31 11.06 -20.92
N ALA A 46 3.12 10.73 -19.64
CA ALA A 46 4.11 10.06 -18.83
C ALA A 46 3.50 8.83 -18.16
N LEU A 47 4.22 7.72 -18.21
CA LEU A 47 3.92 6.50 -17.49
C LEU A 47 4.99 6.29 -16.43
N LYS A 48 4.59 6.15 -15.18
CA LYS A 48 5.44 5.75 -14.08
C LYS A 48 5.02 4.36 -13.62
N LEU A 49 5.97 3.46 -13.53
CA LEU A 49 5.83 2.12 -12.97
C LEU A 49 6.84 1.98 -11.85
N GLY A 50 6.40 1.53 -10.70
CA GLY A 50 7.31 1.30 -9.60
C GLY A 50 6.83 0.14 -8.75
N GLY A 51 7.72 -0.29 -7.87
CA GLY A 51 7.43 -1.40 -6.99
C GLY A 51 8.68 -1.96 -6.37
N GLY A 52 8.58 -3.20 -5.94
CA GLY A 52 9.71 -3.88 -5.33
C GLY A 52 9.48 -5.39 -5.24
N PHE A 53 10.55 -6.05 -4.88
CA PHE A 53 10.54 -7.45 -4.49
C PHE A 53 11.09 -7.52 -3.08
N SER A 54 10.40 -8.19 -2.19
CA SER A 54 10.87 -8.39 -0.83
C SER A 54 10.72 -9.84 -0.45
N TYR A 55 11.80 -10.43 0.03
CA TYR A 55 11.83 -11.76 0.62
C TYR A 55 12.09 -11.61 2.11
N THR A 56 11.19 -12.13 2.90
CA THR A 56 11.28 -12.13 4.37
C THR A 56 11.38 -13.56 4.86
N LYS A 57 12.36 -13.82 5.72
CA LYS A 57 12.51 -15.07 6.46
C LYS A 57 12.56 -14.75 7.93
N VAL A 58 11.70 -15.38 8.70
CA VAL A 58 11.65 -15.26 10.17
C VAL A 58 11.82 -16.64 10.79
N ASP A 59 12.77 -16.76 11.70
CA ASP A 59 12.94 -17.94 12.54
C ASP A 59 12.31 -17.63 13.93
N SER A 60 11.07 -18.06 14.10
CA SER A 60 10.27 -17.86 15.31
C SER A 60 10.29 -19.08 16.21
N LYS A 61 10.40 -18.87 17.51
CA LYS A 61 10.30 -19.96 18.50
C LYS A 61 8.89 -20.56 18.58
N VAL A 62 7.88 -19.76 18.24
CA VAL A 62 6.46 -20.13 18.36
C VAL A 62 5.93 -20.65 17.01
N LEU A 63 6.23 -19.96 15.93
CA LEU A 63 5.69 -20.27 14.59
C LEU A 63 6.63 -21.17 13.77
N GLY A 64 7.86 -21.40 14.26
CA GLY A 64 8.90 -22.05 13.47
C GLY A 64 9.45 -21.12 12.39
N ARG A 65 9.92 -21.70 11.29
CA ARG A 65 10.43 -20.92 10.16
C ARG A 65 9.29 -20.46 9.25
N VAL A 66 9.15 -19.16 9.12
CA VAL A 66 8.20 -18.51 8.21
C VAL A 66 8.98 -17.82 7.10
N THR A 67 8.63 -18.10 5.86
CA THR A 67 9.17 -17.40 4.68
C THR A 67 8.04 -16.76 3.90
N HIS A 68 8.26 -15.55 3.43
CA HIS A 68 7.26 -14.83 2.65
C HIS A 68 7.93 -14.01 1.55
N PHE A 69 7.33 -14.04 0.37
CA PHE A 69 7.70 -13.23 -0.77
C PHE A 69 6.57 -12.27 -1.11
N GLN A 70 6.89 -11.00 -1.31
CA GLN A 70 5.95 -9.99 -1.74
C GLN A 70 6.50 -9.15 -2.88
N ALA A 71 5.62 -8.72 -3.78
CA ALA A 71 5.96 -7.94 -4.95
C ALA A 71 4.94 -6.80 -5.14
N PRO A 72 4.96 -5.77 -4.26
CA PRO A 72 4.10 -4.61 -4.43
C PRO A 72 4.44 -3.88 -5.73
N MET A 73 3.40 -3.46 -6.45
CA MET A 73 3.53 -2.71 -7.69
C MET A 73 2.58 -1.53 -7.70
N TYR A 74 3.02 -0.41 -8.26
CA TYR A 74 2.19 0.76 -8.49
C TYR A 74 2.42 1.34 -9.88
N TYR A 75 1.42 2.04 -10.36
CA TYR A 75 1.46 2.69 -11.66
C TYR A 75 0.84 4.09 -11.56
N GLU A 76 1.33 4.98 -12.42
CA GLU A 76 0.76 6.31 -12.61
C GLU A 76 0.86 6.66 -14.10
N LEU A 77 -0.27 6.97 -14.71
CA LEU A 77 -0.38 7.51 -16.04
C LEU A 77 -0.76 8.98 -15.92
N THR A 78 0.05 9.87 -16.47
CA THR A 78 -0.17 11.31 -16.41
C THR A 78 -0.23 11.88 -17.82
N PHE A 79 -1.25 12.69 -18.09
CA PHE A 79 -1.39 13.48 -19.28
C PHE A 79 -1.26 14.97 -18.93
N ASN A 80 -0.40 15.71 -19.65
CA ASN A 80 -0.16 17.13 -19.42
C ASN A 80 -0.34 17.91 -20.72
N TYR A 81 -1.20 18.91 -20.71
CA TYR A 81 -1.39 19.80 -21.83
C TYR A 81 -1.57 21.24 -21.35
N LYS A 82 -0.58 22.10 -21.63
CA LYS A 82 -0.57 23.51 -21.17
C LYS A 82 -0.80 23.60 -19.65
N ASN A 83 -1.92 24.18 -19.27
CA ASN A 83 -2.30 24.40 -17.87
C ASN A 83 -3.14 23.27 -17.29
N PHE A 84 -3.44 22.26 -18.11
CA PHE A 84 -4.26 21.11 -17.72
C PHE A 84 -3.39 19.88 -17.52
N SER A 85 -3.69 19.11 -16.49
CA SER A 85 -3.15 17.76 -16.32
C SER A 85 -4.23 16.82 -15.82
N ALA A 86 -4.17 15.58 -16.28
CA ALA A 86 -4.99 14.48 -15.78
C ALA A 86 -4.09 13.32 -15.39
N TYR A 87 -4.49 12.56 -14.39
CA TYR A 87 -3.75 11.38 -13.96
C TYR A 87 -4.68 10.24 -13.61
N TYR A 88 -4.17 9.05 -13.80
CA TYR A 88 -4.75 7.82 -13.28
C TYR A 88 -3.64 7.01 -12.64
N GLN A 89 -3.80 6.67 -11.36
CA GLN A 89 -2.80 5.96 -10.59
C GLN A 89 -3.43 4.84 -9.77
N GLY A 90 -2.62 3.87 -9.40
CA GLY A 90 -3.08 2.79 -8.54
C GLY A 90 -1.97 1.89 -8.07
N ALA A 91 -2.33 0.96 -7.20
CA ALA A 91 -1.47 -0.10 -6.73
C ALA A 91 -2.12 -1.45 -7.00
N ILE A 92 -1.31 -2.42 -7.39
CA ILE A 92 -1.75 -3.80 -7.63
C ILE A 92 -1.69 -4.55 -6.30
N PRO A 93 -2.73 -5.25 -5.89
CA PRO A 93 -2.74 -6.02 -4.66
C PRO A 93 -1.59 -7.03 -4.60
N CYS A 94 -0.97 -7.15 -3.45
CA CYS A 94 -0.02 -8.19 -3.17
C CYS A 94 -0.23 -8.73 -1.75
N LYS A 95 0.24 -9.94 -1.50
CA LYS A 95 0.23 -10.50 -0.15
C LYS A 95 1.36 -9.91 0.66
N GLY A 96 1.05 -9.38 1.84
CA GLY A 96 2.00 -8.87 2.81
C GLY A 96 2.07 -9.76 4.05
N LEU A 97 3.18 -9.71 4.75
CA LEU A 97 3.39 -10.42 6.00
C LEU A 97 3.43 -9.42 7.16
N SER A 98 2.56 -9.63 8.15
CA SER A 98 2.62 -9.00 9.46
C SER A 98 2.37 -10.08 10.49
N ILE A 99 3.43 -10.60 11.07
CA ILE A 99 3.35 -11.77 11.95
C ILE A 99 2.40 -11.51 13.12
N PRO A 100 1.47 -12.42 13.40
CA PRO A 100 1.32 -13.78 12.85
C PRO A 100 0.35 -13.89 11.66
N MET A 101 0.15 -12.84 10.88
CA MET A 101 -0.86 -12.79 9.82
C MET A 101 -0.26 -12.53 8.45
N ILE A 102 -0.89 -13.10 7.44
CA ILE A 102 -0.73 -12.74 6.04
C ILE A 102 -1.96 -11.92 5.64
N TYR A 103 -1.76 -10.80 4.98
CA TYR A 103 -2.82 -9.92 4.52
C TYR A 103 -2.67 -9.60 3.03
N ASP A 104 -3.78 -9.46 2.33
CA ASP A 104 -3.78 -8.93 0.98
C ASP A 104 -3.83 -7.40 1.05
N SER A 105 -2.89 -6.73 0.40
CA SER A 105 -2.98 -5.29 0.22
C SER A 105 -4.16 -4.95 -0.70
N GLU A 106 -4.78 -3.81 -0.46
CA GLU A 106 -5.95 -3.39 -1.23
C GLU A 106 -5.57 -3.01 -2.66
N LEU A 107 -6.47 -3.33 -3.60
CA LEU A 107 -6.45 -2.69 -4.91
C LEU A 107 -6.85 -1.23 -4.72
N SER A 108 -5.94 -0.31 -4.95
CA SER A 108 -6.21 1.11 -4.89
C SER A 108 -6.13 1.73 -6.27
N SER A 109 -7.03 2.65 -6.56
CA SER A 109 -6.96 3.46 -7.75
C SER A 109 -7.44 4.88 -7.47
N ALA A 110 -6.90 5.83 -8.20
CA ALA A 110 -7.34 7.21 -8.15
C ALA A 110 -7.25 7.85 -9.54
N ILE A 111 -8.23 8.65 -9.87
CA ILE A 111 -8.24 9.47 -11.06
C ILE A 111 -8.38 10.93 -10.65
N GLY A 112 -7.73 11.83 -11.38
CA GLY A 112 -7.89 13.24 -11.10
C GLY A 112 -7.49 14.13 -12.26
N VAL A 113 -7.99 15.34 -12.18
CA VAL A 113 -7.68 16.41 -13.12
C VAL A 113 -7.21 17.64 -12.35
N ARG A 114 -6.27 18.36 -12.92
CA ARG A 114 -5.74 19.61 -12.37
C ARG A 114 -5.72 20.67 -13.44
N TYR A 115 -6.16 21.86 -13.08
CA TYR A 115 -6.10 23.03 -13.94
C TYR A 115 -5.45 24.19 -13.21
N LYS A 116 -4.49 24.86 -13.86
CA LYS A 116 -3.82 26.05 -13.33
C LYS A 116 -4.24 27.26 -14.14
N TYR A 117 -4.63 28.31 -13.45
CA TYR A 117 -4.95 29.60 -14.07
C TYR A 117 -4.36 30.73 -13.23
N LYS A 118 -3.33 31.39 -13.75
CA LYS A 118 -2.57 32.41 -13.01
C LYS A 118 -2.11 31.86 -11.64
N ASP A 119 -2.55 32.49 -10.57
CA ASP A 119 -2.22 32.13 -9.19
C ASP A 119 -3.15 31.06 -8.60
N TRP A 120 -4.11 30.59 -9.37
CA TRP A 120 -5.08 29.57 -8.96
C TRP A 120 -4.68 28.19 -9.47
N ALA A 121 -4.89 27.20 -8.62
CA ALA A 121 -4.83 25.80 -9.01
C ALA A 121 -6.06 25.07 -8.49
N PHE A 122 -6.78 24.43 -9.39
CA PHE A 122 -7.96 23.63 -9.13
C PHE A 122 -7.59 22.16 -9.35
N GLN A 123 -7.98 21.30 -8.44
CA GLN A 123 -7.80 19.86 -8.58
C GLN A 123 -9.11 19.16 -8.16
N LEU A 124 -9.61 18.35 -9.06
CA LEU A 124 -10.70 17.41 -8.79
C LEU A 124 -10.12 16.00 -8.85
N SER A 125 -10.35 15.21 -7.83
CA SER A 125 -9.90 13.82 -7.78
C SER A 125 -10.99 12.91 -7.24
N CYS A 126 -10.91 11.64 -7.65
CA CYS A 126 -11.74 10.57 -7.15
C CYS A 126 -10.81 9.44 -6.72
N ASP A 127 -10.74 9.19 -5.42
CA ASP A 127 -10.02 8.06 -4.83
C ASP A 127 -10.92 6.83 -4.84
N ASN A 128 -10.31 5.67 -4.90
CA ASN A 128 -10.98 4.36 -5.00
C ASN A 128 -11.91 4.29 -6.22
N PHE A 129 -11.49 4.91 -7.32
CA PHE A 129 -12.23 4.91 -8.57
C PHE A 129 -12.31 3.50 -9.14
N LEU A 130 -13.52 2.97 -9.27
CA LEU A 130 -13.79 1.59 -9.72
C LEU A 130 -13.16 0.48 -8.85
N THR A 131 -12.76 0.79 -7.63
CA THR A 131 -12.19 -0.18 -6.71
C THR A 131 -12.96 -0.22 -5.40
N ASN A 132 -13.05 -1.42 -4.81
CA ASN A 132 -13.59 -1.59 -3.48
C ASN A 132 -12.41 -1.86 -2.53
N PRO A 133 -12.12 -0.99 -1.56
CA PRO A 133 -11.04 -1.19 -0.62
C PRO A 133 -11.42 -2.29 0.39
N GLU A 134 -11.14 -3.53 0.03
CA GLU A 134 -11.29 -4.70 0.89
C GLU A 134 -9.92 -5.36 1.08
N SER A 135 -9.58 -5.62 2.31
CA SER A 135 -8.37 -6.33 2.69
C SER A 135 -8.73 -7.64 3.36
N HIS A 136 -8.18 -8.72 2.86
CA HIS A 136 -8.33 -10.05 3.44
C HIS A 136 -7.10 -10.38 4.27
N TYR A 137 -7.32 -11.05 5.39
CA TYR A 137 -6.22 -11.52 6.23
C TYR A 137 -6.50 -12.91 6.77
N HIS A 138 -5.43 -13.67 6.98
CA HIS A 138 -5.49 -14.96 7.63
C HIS A 138 -4.21 -15.20 8.45
N SER A 139 -4.34 -15.98 9.50
CA SER A 139 -3.19 -16.38 10.32
C SER A 139 -2.29 -17.34 9.57
N ILE A 140 -0.99 -17.32 9.90
CA ILE A 140 -0.02 -18.28 9.40
C ILE A 140 -0.42 -19.69 9.87
N GLU A 141 -0.19 -20.70 9.02
CA GLU A 141 -0.64 -22.09 9.26
C GLU A 141 -0.25 -22.67 10.64
N ASN A 142 0.94 -22.32 11.12
CA ASN A 142 1.47 -22.77 12.41
C ASN A 142 1.04 -21.92 13.61
N SER A 143 0.14 -20.95 13.41
CA SER A 143 -0.37 -20.13 14.52
C SER A 143 -1.22 -20.97 15.45
N ILE A 144 -1.05 -20.75 16.77
CA ILE A 144 -1.87 -21.38 17.82
C ILE A 144 -3.35 -21.02 17.64
N VAL A 145 -3.60 -19.77 17.26
CA VAL A 145 -4.95 -19.26 16.96
C VAL A 145 -5.08 -19.04 15.47
N ARG A 146 -6.02 -19.74 14.86
CA ARG A 146 -6.36 -19.54 13.45
C ARG A 146 -7.42 -18.46 13.33
N THR A 147 -7.06 -17.38 12.66
CA THR A 147 -7.95 -16.25 12.42
C THR A 147 -7.96 -15.95 10.93
N GLN A 148 -9.15 -15.67 10.42
CA GLN A 148 -9.31 -15.14 9.07
C GLN A 148 -10.41 -14.08 9.09
N GLY A 149 -10.32 -13.11 8.23
CA GLY A 149 -11.34 -12.08 8.13
C GLY A 149 -11.14 -11.17 6.94
N THR A 150 -12.12 -10.32 6.77
CA THR A 150 -12.11 -9.27 5.76
C THR A 150 -12.28 -7.93 6.48
N SER A 151 -11.39 -7.02 6.18
CA SER A 151 -11.49 -5.62 6.61
C SER A 151 -11.94 -4.78 5.41
N TYR A 152 -12.88 -3.88 5.62
CA TYR A 152 -13.30 -2.92 4.62
C TYR A 152 -13.48 -1.55 5.25
N VAL A 153 -13.19 -0.52 4.47
CA VAL A 153 -13.43 0.86 4.91
C VAL A 153 -14.81 1.29 4.43
N LYS A 154 -15.72 1.44 5.38
CA LYS A 154 -17.10 1.85 5.09
C LYS A 154 -17.10 3.22 4.41
N ASN A 155 -17.84 3.36 3.31
CA ASN A 155 -17.97 4.59 2.53
C ASN A 155 -16.67 5.10 1.88
N ALA A 156 -15.69 4.22 1.64
CA ALA A 156 -14.47 4.59 0.93
C ALA A 156 -14.60 4.56 -0.60
N TRP A 157 -15.74 4.14 -1.12
CA TRP A 157 -16.04 4.07 -2.54
C TRP A 157 -16.12 5.45 -3.17
N ASN A 158 -15.40 5.65 -4.28
CA ASN A 158 -15.48 6.84 -5.11
C ASN A 158 -15.46 8.14 -4.29
N ARG A 159 -14.46 8.28 -3.42
CA ARG A 159 -14.31 9.51 -2.64
C ARG A 159 -13.88 10.65 -3.55
N VAL A 160 -14.80 11.56 -3.83
CA VAL A 160 -14.56 12.76 -4.65
C VAL A 160 -14.04 13.89 -3.78
N MET A 161 -12.97 14.54 -4.21
CA MET A 161 -12.35 15.64 -3.51
C MET A 161 -12.06 16.80 -4.47
N LEU A 162 -12.50 18.00 -4.10
CA LEU A 162 -12.15 19.25 -4.77
C LEU A 162 -11.14 20.00 -3.91
N LYS A 163 -9.99 20.34 -4.49
CA LYS A 163 -8.96 21.16 -3.84
C LYS A 163 -8.74 22.42 -4.66
N ILE A 164 -8.82 23.58 -4.00
CA ILE A 164 -8.55 24.88 -4.59
C ILE A 164 -7.39 25.49 -3.84
N ASN A 165 -6.34 25.88 -4.57
CA ASN A 165 -5.19 26.57 -4.02
C ASN A 165 -5.06 27.94 -4.69
N PHE A 166 -4.75 28.94 -3.89
CA PHE A 166 -4.43 30.29 -4.36
C PHE A 166 -3.08 30.71 -3.79
N ARG A 167 -2.22 31.28 -4.64
CA ARG A 167 -0.91 31.77 -4.25
C ARG A 167 -0.99 33.29 -4.01
N PHE A 168 -0.78 33.69 -2.75
CA PHE A 168 -0.67 35.11 -2.36
C PHE A 168 0.79 35.56 -2.49
N GLY A 169 0.98 36.76 -3.01
CA GLY A 169 2.29 37.44 -3.05
C GLY A 169 3.02 37.25 -4.38
N LYS A 170 3.55 38.34 -4.86
CA LYS A 170 4.58 38.32 -5.91
C LYS A 170 5.90 37.97 -5.24
N GLY A 171 6.51 36.85 -5.64
CA GLY A 171 7.91 36.61 -5.39
C GLY A 171 8.74 37.44 -6.34
#